data_cce58dbdb73e9e12295733d106f67844
#
_entry.id   cce58dbdb73e9e12295733d106f67844
#
_cell.length_a   1.000
_cell.length_b   1.000
_cell.length_c   1.000
_cell.angle_alpha   90.00
_cell.angle_beta   90.00
_cell.angle_gamma   90.00
#
_symmetry.space_group_name_H-M   'P 1'
#
loop_
_entity.id
_entity.type
_entity.pdbx_description
1 polymer ?
#
loop_
_entity_poly.entity_id
_entity_poly.type
_entity_poly.pdbx_seq_one_letter_code
_entity_poly.pdbx_strand_id
1 'polypeptide(L)'
;MESNMETISPEETAELQKNRLKRKRLFIAFFTVIILCASAFGAYWYFYASRFVSTDNAYTATEVAQVTPSVSGTVQDVLVVDTQTVKKGDILVIIDEIDARLALNQATADENQARAQLAAACADLKKTSIDLQRRKALINSGSVSGDELTTAENAYESAKARIDEAKASIAQAQARAEQAKVDLSRTILHAPVNGVISKRTVQIGQKVQAGVPLLAVIPIQDIHVDANFKEGQLTNVRPGQKAEVVSDIHGSSVVYHGIVDGFSGGTGSAFALIPAQNATGNWIKVVQRLPVRIQLDPEELKANPLQVGLSMTVTIDTADGQ
;
A
#
# COMPACT_ATOMS: atom_id res chain seq x y z
N MET A 1 -63.13 -70.97 -42.75
CA MET A 1 -62.09 -70.45 -41.89
C MET A 1 -62.75 -69.48 -40.93
N GLU A 2 -63.19 -70.00 -39.78
CA GLU A 2 -63.86 -69.23 -38.74
C GLU A 2 -62.81 -68.52 -37.86
N SER A 3 -62.90 -67.22 -37.77
CA SER A 3 -62.08 -66.44 -36.85
C SER A 3 -62.62 -66.53 -35.44
N ASN A 4 -61.93 -67.16 -34.54
CA ASN A 4 -62.20 -67.20 -33.09
C ASN A 4 -62.14 -65.76 -32.56
N MET A 5 -63.33 -65.17 -32.35
CA MET A 5 -63.48 -64.00 -31.50
C MET A 5 -63.53 -64.45 -30.03
N GLU A 6 -62.41 -64.41 -29.36
CA GLU A 6 -62.41 -64.57 -27.89
C GLU A 6 -63.15 -63.39 -27.24
N THR A 7 -64.38 -63.66 -26.75
CA THR A 7 -65.17 -62.72 -25.97
C THR A 7 -64.53 -62.62 -24.58
N ILE A 8 -63.81 -61.55 -24.32
CA ILE A 8 -63.24 -61.23 -23.03
C ILE A 8 -64.41 -61.08 -22.04
N SER A 9 -64.38 -61.80 -20.95
CA SER A 9 -65.44 -61.78 -19.91
C SER A 9 -65.59 -60.40 -19.25
N PRO A 10 -66.80 -60.04 -18.82
CA PRO A 10 -67.03 -58.71 -18.14
C PRO A 10 -66.20 -58.53 -16.90
N GLU A 11 -65.76 -59.58 -16.19
CA GLU A 11 -64.89 -59.53 -15.01
C GLU A 11 -63.42 -59.20 -15.38
N GLU A 12 -62.87 -59.73 -16.48
CA GLU A 12 -61.53 -59.43 -16.96
C GLU A 12 -61.41 -57.96 -17.42
N THR A 13 -62.44 -57.43 -18.06
CA THR A 13 -62.49 -56.01 -18.43
C THR A 13 -62.54 -55.08 -17.22
N ALA A 14 -63.20 -55.44 -16.13
CA ALA A 14 -63.27 -54.71 -14.92
C ALA A 14 -61.92 -54.71 -14.14
N GLU A 15 -61.21 -55.85 -14.12
CA GLU A 15 -59.87 -55.96 -13.53
C GLU A 15 -58.84 -55.18 -14.33
N LEU A 16 -58.87 -55.22 -15.62
CA LEU A 16 -57.99 -54.42 -16.54
C LEU A 16 -58.23 -52.92 -16.36
N GLN A 17 -59.48 -52.48 -16.20
CA GLN A 17 -59.82 -51.09 -15.90
C GLN A 17 -59.32 -50.64 -14.51
N LYS A 18 -59.49 -51.51 -13.48
CA LYS A 18 -59.00 -51.23 -12.12
C LYS A 18 -57.47 -51.14 -12.07
N ASN A 19 -56.77 -52.00 -12.80
CA ASN A 19 -55.33 -51.95 -12.90
C ASN A 19 -54.82 -50.75 -13.73
N ARG A 20 -55.53 -50.32 -14.78
CA ARG A 20 -55.26 -49.10 -15.52
C ARG A 20 -55.47 -47.87 -14.64
N LEU A 21 -56.49 -47.82 -13.80
CA LEU A 21 -56.72 -46.70 -12.87
C LEU A 21 -55.68 -46.66 -11.75
N LYS A 22 -55.26 -47.83 -11.21
CA LYS A 22 -54.15 -47.92 -10.24
C LYS A 22 -52.85 -47.46 -10.85
N ARG A 23 -52.49 -47.90 -12.07
CA ARG A 23 -51.31 -47.42 -12.82
C ARG A 23 -51.39 -45.93 -13.07
N LYS A 24 -52.52 -45.37 -13.49
CA LYS A 24 -52.72 -43.94 -13.72
C LYS A 24 -52.50 -43.15 -12.44
N ARG A 25 -53.04 -43.62 -11.31
CA ARG A 25 -52.84 -42.97 -9.98
C ARG A 25 -51.37 -43.06 -9.54
N LEU A 26 -50.66 -44.18 -9.77
CA LEU A 26 -49.24 -44.35 -9.49
C LEU A 26 -48.39 -43.39 -10.35
N PHE A 27 -48.70 -43.28 -11.64
CA PHE A 27 -48.02 -42.35 -12.53
C PHE A 27 -48.26 -40.90 -12.14
N ILE A 28 -49.49 -40.52 -11.79
CA ILE A 28 -49.81 -39.17 -11.30
C ILE A 28 -49.06 -38.87 -9.99
N ALA A 29 -49.05 -39.82 -9.04
CA ALA A 29 -48.31 -39.66 -7.77
C ALA A 29 -46.81 -39.53 -8.01
N PHE A 30 -46.24 -40.35 -8.91
CA PHE A 30 -44.83 -40.27 -9.30
C PHE A 30 -44.46 -38.94 -9.96
N PHE A 31 -45.25 -38.43 -10.90
CA PHE A 31 -45.05 -37.15 -11.51
C PHE A 31 -45.24 -36.00 -10.51
N THR A 32 -46.19 -36.12 -9.59
CA THR A 32 -46.36 -35.11 -8.54
C THR A 32 -45.14 -35.00 -7.60
N VAL A 33 -44.56 -36.14 -7.23
CA VAL A 33 -43.32 -36.20 -6.42
C VAL A 33 -42.14 -35.58 -7.20
N ILE A 34 -41.98 -35.85 -8.50
CA ILE A 34 -40.94 -35.23 -9.34
C ILE A 34 -41.10 -33.71 -9.41
N ILE A 35 -42.35 -33.23 -9.60
CA ILE A 35 -42.62 -31.79 -9.66
C ILE A 35 -42.31 -31.12 -8.31
N LEU A 36 -42.67 -31.76 -7.18
CA LEU A 36 -42.37 -31.25 -5.85
C LEU A 36 -40.86 -31.21 -5.60
N CYS A 37 -40.11 -32.28 -5.96
CA CYS A 37 -38.65 -32.30 -5.87
C CYS A 37 -38.00 -31.23 -6.75
N ALA A 38 -38.46 -31.09 -7.99
CA ALA A 38 -37.96 -30.07 -8.91
C ALA A 38 -38.25 -28.63 -8.41
N SER A 39 -39.44 -28.41 -7.86
CA SER A 39 -39.83 -27.12 -7.23
C SER A 39 -38.99 -26.82 -5.99
N ALA A 40 -38.78 -27.80 -5.10
CA ALA A 40 -37.94 -27.67 -3.92
C ALA A 40 -36.48 -27.41 -4.29
N PHE A 41 -35.96 -28.13 -5.29
CA PHE A 41 -34.61 -27.91 -5.81
C PHE A 41 -34.48 -26.53 -6.47
N GLY A 42 -35.45 -26.12 -7.27
CA GLY A 42 -35.48 -24.78 -7.89
C GLY A 42 -35.54 -23.65 -6.85
N ALA A 43 -36.37 -23.82 -5.81
CA ALA A 43 -36.44 -22.89 -4.70
C ALA A 43 -35.12 -22.83 -3.91
N TYR A 44 -34.51 -23.97 -3.58
CA TYR A 44 -33.23 -24.03 -2.92
C TYR A 44 -32.13 -23.33 -3.76
N TRP A 45 -32.09 -23.60 -5.07
CA TRP A 45 -31.10 -22.99 -5.94
C TRP A 45 -31.31 -21.48 -6.07
N TYR A 46 -32.55 -21.02 -6.21
CA TYR A 46 -32.89 -19.59 -6.34
C TYR A 46 -32.63 -18.81 -5.06
N PHE A 47 -33.02 -19.32 -3.91
CA PHE A 47 -32.94 -18.58 -2.64
C PHE A 47 -31.60 -18.77 -1.91
N TYR A 48 -30.87 -19.85 -2.16
CA TYR A 48 -29.65 -20.15 -1.41
C TYR A 48 -28.42 -20.23 -2.30
N ALA A 49 -28.36 -21.13 -3.28
CA ALA A 49 -27.15 -21.40 -4.06
C ALA A 49 -26.73 -20.23 -4.96
N SER A 50 -27.70 -19.45 -5.48
CA SER A 50 -27.40 -18.28 -6.33
C SER A 50 -26.82 -17.07 -5.58
N ARG A 51 -26.84 -17.10 -4.24
CA ARG A 51 -26.29 -16.04 -3.39
C ARG A 51 -24.76 -16.07 -3.32
N PHE A 52 -24.18 -17.23 -3.50
CA PHE A 52 -22.73 -17.38 -3.34
C PHE A 52 -22.01 -17.22 -4.67
N VAL A 53 -21.06 -16.33 -4.71
CA VAL A 53 -20.20 -16.10 -5.87
C VAL A 53 -18.79 -16.47 -5.50
N SER A 54 -18.20 -17.46 -6.21
CA SER A 54 -16.89 -17.99 -5.88
C SER A 54 -15.88 -17.82 -7.02
N THR A 55 -14.61 -17.65 -6.65
CA THR A 55 -13.46 -17.68 -7.57
C THR A 55 -12.27 -18.37 -6.91
N ASP A 56 -11.55 -19.15 -7.70
CA ASP A 56 -10.26 -19.77 -7.36
C ASP A 56 -9.06 -18.93 -7.85
N ASN A 57 -9.32 -17.86 -8.58
CA ASN A 57 -8.30 -16.92 -9.06
C ASN A 57 -8.17 -15.76 -8.09
N ALA A 58 -7.66 -16.04 -6.91
CA ALA A 58 -7.42 -15.04 -5.87
C ALA A 58 -6.03 -15.24 -5.26
N TYR A 59 -5.40 -14.15 -4.86
CA TYR A 59 -4.05 -14.15 -4.31
C TYR A 59 -3.97 -13.22 -3.13
N THR A 60 -3.16 -13.61 -2.14
CA THR A 60 -2.78 -12.72 -1.04
C THR A 60 -1.88 -11.62 -1.55
N ALA A 61 -2.17 -10.40 -1.18
CA ALA A 61 -1.40 -9.21 -1.52
C ALA A 61 -1.20 -8.32 -0.29
N THR A 62 -0.20 -7.45 -0.33
CA THR A 62 0.02 -6.37 0.65
C THR A 62 0.85 -5.27 0.04
N GLU A 63 0.87 -4.11 0.68
CA GLU A 63 1.74 -3.01 0.28
C GLU A 63 3.16 -3.24 0.80
N VAL A 64 4.04 -3.68 -0.09
CA VAL A 64 5.43 -4.00 0.23
C VAL A 64 6.23 -2.71 0.45
N ALA A 65 6.77 -2.53 1.65
CA ALA A 65 7.63 -1.41 1.97
C ALA A 65 9.07 -1.68 1.47
N GLN A 66 9.47 -1.03 0.39
CA GLN A 66 10.83 -1.09 -0.11
C GLN A 66 11.74 -0.18 0.72
N VAL A 67 12.85 -0.71 1.22
CA VAL A 67 13.85 0.06 1.96
C VAL A 67 14.94 0.49 0.99
N THR A 68 14.98 1.80 0.73
CA THR A 68 15.95 2.45 -0.15
C THR A 68 16.80 3.44 0.65
N PRO A 69 18.13 3.48 0.45
CA PRO A 69 18.97 4.50 1.07
C PRO A 69 18.70 5.86 0.45
N SER A 70 18.75 6.91 1.26
CA SER A 70 18.65 8.30 0.79
C SER A 70 20.04 8.91 0.52
N VAL A 71 21.09 8.23 0.98
CA VAL A 71 22.49 8.63 0.78
C VAL A 71 23.28 7.49 0.13
N SER A 72 24.28 7.82 -0.66
CA SER A 72 25.17 6.83 -1.25
C SER A 72 26.37 6.58 -0.34
N GLY A 73 26.87 5.34 -0.30
CA GLY A 73 28.01 4.99 0.52
C GLY A 73 28.35 3.51 0.44
N THR A 74 29.30 3.06 1.25
CA THR A 74 29.63 1.64 1.41
C THR A 74 28.84 1.08 2.59
N VAL A 75 28.27 -0.10 2.44
CA VAL A 75 27.56 -0.77 3.53
C VAL A 75 28.59 -1.26 4.56
N GLN A 76 28.47 -0.77 5.79
CA GLN A 76 29.28 -1.15 6.92
C GLN A 76 28.76 -2.44 7.54
N ASP A 77 27.46 -2.50 7.86
CA ASP A 77 26.85 -3.64 8.50
C ASP A 77 25.43 -3.90 7.95
N VAL A 78 25.02 -5.17 7.94
CA VAL A 78 23.66 -5.64 7.66
C VAL A 78 23.19 -6.46 8.84
N LEU A 79 22.26 -5.92 9.63
CA LEU A 79 21.84 -6.46 10.92
C LEU A 79 20.66 -7.44 10.82
N VAL A 80 20.15 -7.69 9.60
CA VAL A 80 18.97 -8.52 9.37
C VAL A 80 19.23 -9.57 8.30
N VAL A 81 18.49 -10.67 8.40
CA VAL A 81 18.48 -11.75 7.40
C VAL A 81 17.10 -11.90 6.78
N ASP A 82 17.03 -12.53 5.59
CA ASP A 82 15.74 -12.86 5.00
C ASP A 82 14.91 -13.72 5.97
N THR A 83 13.58 -13.54 5.93
CA THR A 83 12.59 -14.19 6.81
C THR A 83 12.57 -13.72 8.27
N GLN A 84 13.45 -12.81 8.66
CA GLN A 84 13.46 -12.24 10.01
C GLN A 84 12.28 -11.28 10.21
N THR A 85 11.59 -11.40 11.34
CA THR A 85 10.56 -10.44 11.75
C THR A 85 11.21 -9.20 12.36
N VAL A 86 10.78 -8.03 11.94
CA VAL A 86 11.25 -6.71 12.41
C VAL A 86 10.09 -5.82 12.81
N LYS A 87 10.37 -4.88 13.73
CA LYS A 87 9.44 -3.83 14.13
C LYS A 87 9.82 -2.52 13.47
N LYS A 88 8.82 -1.65 13.28
CA LYS A 88 9.06 -0.29 12.82
C LYS A 88 10.09 0.42 13.70
N GLY A 89 11.13 0.96 13.08
CA GLY A 89 12.24 1.64 13.75
C GLY A 89 13.46 0.75 14.03
N ASP A 90 13.37 -0.58 13.85
CA ASP A 90 14.53 -1.46 13.98
C ASP A 90 15.59 -1.09 12.92
N ILE A 91 16.87 -1.17 13.32
CA ILE A 91 17.99 -0.88 12.40
C ILE A 91 18.18 -2.10 11.49
N LEU A 92 18.19 -1.84 10.18
CA LEU A 92 18.33 -2.87 9.16
C LEU A 92 19.71 -2.91 8.55
N VAL A 93 20.21 -1.75 8.12
CA VAL A 93 21.48 -1.59 7.40
C VAL A 93 22.17 -0.34 7.92
N ILE A 94 23.48 -0.42 8.06
CA ILE A 94 24.35 0.70 8.41
C ILE A 94 25.26 0.98 7.24
N ILE A 95 25.21 2.19 6.72
CA ILE A 95 26.15 2.71 5.71
C ILE A 95 27.29 3.40 6.45
N ASP A 96 28.50 3.30 5.94
CA ASP A 96 29.67 3.98 6.49
C ASP A 96 29.41 5.48 6.64
N GLU A 97 29.50 5.97 7.84
CA GLU A 97 29.17 7.35 8.20
C GLU A 97 30.36 8.33 8.11
N ILE A 98 31.58 7.83 7.79
CA ILE A 98 32.81 8.64 7.83
C ILE A 98 32.66 9.88 6.97
N ASP A 99 32.25 9.75 5.72
CA ASP A 99 32.09 10.87 4.78
C ASP A 99 31.01 11.85 5.25
N ALA A 100 29.86 11.35 5.72
CA ALA A 100 28.76 12.19 6.20
C ALA A 100 29.16 12.92 7.52
N ARG A 101 29.91 12.28 8.38
CA ARG A 101 30.44 12.88 9.61
C ARG A 101 31.46 13.99 9.33
N LEU A 102 32.36 13.77 8.36
CA LEU A 102 33.31 14.78 7.89
C LEU A 102 32.58 15.98 7.29
N ALA A 103 31.54 15.75 6.47
CA ALA A 103 30.73 16.81 5.90
C ALA A 103 30.02 17.64 6.99
N LEU A 104 29.48 16.99 8.02
CA LEU A 104 28.88 17.69 9.17
C LEU A 104 29.91 18.53 9.93
N ASN A 105 31.10 17.98 10.20
CA ASN A 105 32.17 18.71 10.88
C ASN A 105 32.61 19.94 10.09
N GLN A 106 32.73 19.83 8.76
CA GLN A 106 33.05 20.96 7.89
C GLN A 106 31.96 22.03 7.94
N ALA A 107 30.68 21.65 7.79
CA ALA A 107 29.55 22.59 7.85
C ALA A 107 29.45 23.29 9.21
N THR A 108 29.76 22.59 10.31
CA THR A 108 29.80 23.15 11.67
C THR A 108 30.94 24.15 11.82
N ALA A 109 32.11 23.89 11.22
CA ALA A 109 33.23 24.82 11.20
C ALA A 109 32.89 26.09 10.41
N ASP A 110 32.22 25.97 9.27
CA ASP A 110 31.73 27.09 8.47
C ASP A 110 30.71 27.95 9.25
N GLU A 111 29.80 27.33 10.01
CA GLU A 111 28.88 28.05 10.89
C GLU A 111 29.63 28.82 12.00
N ASN A 112 30.63 28.23 12.61
CA ASN A 112 31.44 28.89 13.63
C ASN A 112 32.23 30.08 13.03
N GLN A 113 32.73 29.95 11.81
CA GLN A 113 33.37 31.05 11.09
C GLN A 113 32.39 32.20 10.83
N ALA A 114 31.16 31.92 10.38
CA ALA A 114 30.14 32.93 10.15
C ALA A 114 29.75 33.65 11.47
N ARG A 115 29.70 32.92 12.59
CA ARG A 115 29.47 33.52 13.95
C ARG A 115 30.60 34.41 14.34
N ALA A 116 31.86 34.06 14.05
CA ALA A 116 33.01 34.93 14.31
C ALA A 116 32.96 36.24 13.47
N GLN A 117 32.50 36.15 12.22
CA GLN A 117 32.28 37.32 11.37
C GLN A 117 31.20 38.24 11.92
N LEU A 118 30.11 37.71 12.45
CA LEU A 118 29.09 38.53 13.15
C LEU A 118 29.68 39.24 14.37
N ALA A 119 30.49 38.56 15.16
CA ALA A 119 31.13 39.16 16.32
C ALA A 119 32.05 40.33 15.91
N ALA A 120 32.80 40.19 14.82
CA ALA A 120 33.63 41.25 14.25
C ALA A 120 32.78 42.44 13.74
N ALA A 121 31.69 42.16 13.01
CA ALA A 121 30.73 43.18 12.55
C ALA A 121 30.08 43.93 13.72
N CYS A 122 29.72 43.26 14.81
CA CYS A 122 29.19 43.87 16.02
C CYS A 122 30.22 44.80 16.68
N ALA A 123 31.50 44.43 16.71
CA ALA A 123 32.56 45.28 17.24
C ALA A 123 32.75 46.55 16.38
N ASP A 124 32.68 46.40 15.02
CA ASP A 124 32.76 47.53 14.11
C ASP A 124 31.56 48.50 14.26
N LEU A 125 30.33 47.95 14.37
CA LEU A 125 29.15 48.76 14.64
C LEU A 125 29.28 49.54 15.99
N LYS A 126 29.78 48.90 17.05
CA LYS A 126 30.01 49.55 18.32
C LYS A 126 31.00 50.72 18.19
N LYS A 127 32.09 50.52 17.44
CA LYS A 127 33.08 51.56 17.17
C LYS A 127 32.47 52.74 16.40
N THR A 128 31.77 52.46 15.29
CA THR A 128 31.15 53.52 14.47
C THR A 128 30.01 54.24 15.20
N SER A 129 29.26 53.56 16.05
CA SER A 129 28.21 54.19 16.87
C SER A 129 28.78 55.17 17.89
N ILE A 130 29.91 54.85 18.54
CA ILE A 130 30.59 55.72 19.49
C ILE A 130 31.15 56.95 18.75
N ASP A 131 31.74 56.76 17.56
CA ASP A 131 32.27 57.87 16.76
C ASP A 131 31.15 58.82 16.31
N LEU A 132 30.03 58.27 15.80
CA LEU A 132 28.84 59.05 15.44
C LEU A 132 28.28 59.86 16.63
N GLN A 133 28.12 59.24 17.81
CA GLN A 133 27.68 59.95 19.03
C GLN A 133 28.61 61.08 19.39
N ARG A 134 29.93 60.90 19.32
CA ARG A 134 30.91 61.93 19.62
C ARG A 134 30.79 63.11 18.64
N ARG A 135 30.64 62.83 17.33
CA ARG A 135 30.51 63.89 16.30
C ARG A 135 29.18 64.64 16.44
N LYS A 136 28.06 63.95 16.76
CA LYS A 136 26.77 64.54 17.06
C LYS A 136 26.85 65.52 18.30
N ALA A 137 27.62 65.19 19.33
CA ALA A 137 27.78 66.06 20.49
C ALA A 137 28.64 67.29 20.17
N LEU A 138 29.58 67.27 19.24
CA LEU A 138 30.50 68.35 18.91
C LEU A 138 30.01 69.26 17.78
N ILE A 139 28.97 68.86 16.99
CA ILE A 139 28.46 69.68 15.90
C ILE A 139 27.99 71.11 16.38
N ASN A 140 27.28 71.14 17.51
CA ASN A 140 26.75 72.39 18.03
C ASN A 140 27.80 73.41 18.59
N SER A 141 29.03 72.89 18.82
CA SER A 141 30.17 73.71 19.21
C SER A 141 30.98 74.25 18.02
N GLY A 142 30.60 73.88 16.80
CA GLY A 142 31.33 74.26 15.59
C GLY A 142 32.69 73.57 15.42
N SER A 143 33.00 72.56 16.25
CA SER A 143 34.26 71.77 16.22
C SER A 143 34.27 70.63 15.23
N VAL A 144 33.13 70.30 14.55
CA VAL A 144 32.93 69.24 13.56
C VAL A 144 32.18 69.82 12.38
N SER A 145 32.60 69.52 11.13
CA SER A 145 31.90 69.97 9.93
C SER A 145 30.67 69.09 9.64
N GLY A 146 29.71 69.61 8.86
CA GLY A 146 28.58 68.83 8.36
C GLY A 146 28.99 67.62 7.54
N ASP A 147 30.05 67.73 6.75
CA ASP A 147 30.57 66.59 5.94
C ASP A 147 31.16 65.47 6.80
N GLU A 148 31.84 65.85 7.93
CA GLU A 148 32.38 64.87 8.86
C GLU A 148 31.24 64.13 9.61
N LEU A 149 30.14 64.82 9.94
CA LEU A 149 28.96 64.17 10.53
C LEU A 149 28.30 63.21 9.55
N THR A 150 28.08 63.63 8.30
CA THR A 150 27.51 62.78 7.23
C THR A 150 28.37 61.54 6.96
N THR A 151 29.69 61.69 6.99
CA THR A 151 30.63 60.58 6.84
C THR A 151 30.49 59.57 7.98
N ALA A 152 30.33 60.02 9.24
CA ALA A 152 30.14 59.15 10.39
C ALA A 152 28.76 58.44 10.37
N GLU A 153 27.70 59.14 9.90
CA GLU A 153 26.40 58.54 9.68
C GLU A 153 26.43 57.42 8.65
N ASN A 154 27.05 57.67 7.50
CA ASN A 154 27.22 56.67 6.46
C ASN A 154 28.06 55.46 6.92
N ALA A 155 29.12 55.69 7.70
CA ALA A 155 29.92 54.61 8.30
C ALA A 155 29.11 53.75 9.27
N TYR A 156 28.26 54.36 10.09
CA TYR A 156 27.37 53.65 11.00
C TYR A 156 26.35 52.81 10.24
N GLU A 157 25.65 53.37 9.27
CA GLU A 157 24.67 52.60 8.45
C GLU A 157 25.33 51.48 7.67
N SER A 158 26.56 51.70 7.15
CA SER A 158 27.34 50.64 6.49
C SER A 158 27.68 49.49 7.46
N ALA A 159 28.12 49.82 8.69
CA ALA A 159 28.41 48.80 9.71
C ALA A 159 27.16 48.03 10.15
N LYS A 160 26.01 48.72 10.20
CA LYS A 160 24.73 48.07 10.47
C LYS A 160 24.32 47.10 9.36
N ALA A 161 24.48 47.49 8.09
CA ALA A 161 24.20 46.60 6.95
C ALA A 161 25.09 45.36 7.00
N ARG A 162 26.38 45.49 7.41
CA ARG A 162 27.29 44.33 7.57
C ARG A 162 26.84 43.34 8.64
N ILE A 163 26.16 43.80 9.69
CA ILE A 163 25.56 42.90 10.68
C ILE A 163 24.46 42.07 10.03
N ASP A 164 23.61 42.69 9.21
CA ASP A 164 22.50 41.96 8.57
C ASP A 164 23.03 40.98 7.51
N GLU A 165 24.10 41.34 6.80
CA GLU A 165 24.85 40.42 5.93
C GLU A 165 25.44 39.23 6.72
N ALA A 166 26.10 39.50 7.87
CA ALA A 166 26.69 38.44 8.69
C ALA A 166 25.60 37.52 9.29
N LYS A 167 24.44 38.03 9.68
CA LYS A 167 23.29 37.25 10.14
C LYS A 167 22.76 36.33 9.01
N ALA A 168 22.66 36.85 7.78
CA ALA A 168 22.25 36.05 6.63
C ALA A 168 23.27 34.91 6.32
N SER A 169 24.57 35.20 6.46
CA SER A 169 25.64 34.23 6.34
C SER A 169 25.55 33.12 7.39
N ILE A 170 25.23 33.43 8.65
CA ILE A 170 24.99 32.44 9.70
C ILE A 170 23.81 31.57 9.33
N ALA A 171 22.68 32.17 8.94
CA ALA A 171 21.48 31.38 8.56
C ALA A 171 21.77 30.40 7.43
N GLN A 172 22.58 30.81 6.42
CA GLN A 172 23.02 29.94 5.35
C GLN A 172 23.89 28.79 5.86
N ALA A 173 24.88 29.09 6.70
CA ALA A 173 25.78 28.06 7.25
C ALA A 173 25.04 27.08 8.16
N GLN A 174 24.08 27.57 8.98
CA GLN A 174 23.21 26.72 9.80
C GLN A 174 22.38 25.76 8.96
N ALA A 175 21.80 26.24 7.85
CA ALA A 175 21.02 25.37 6.94
C ALA A 175 21.90 24.25 6.35
N ARG A 176 23.16 24.56 6.02
CA ARG A 176 24.12 23.54 5.52
C ARG A 176 24.51 22.53 6.62
N ALA A 177 24.71 22.98 7.85
CA ALA A 177 25.03 22.10 8.96
C ALA A 177 23.84 21.16 9.28
N GLU A 178 22.61 21.67 9.25
CA GLU A 178 21.42 20.84 9.47
C GLU A 178 21.22 19.83 8.33
N GLN A 179 21.46 20.24 7.07
CA GLN A 179 21.43 19.28 5.93
C GLN A 179 22.45 18.16 6.14
N ALA A 180 23.69 18.47 6.49
CA ALA A 180 24.73 17.46 6.71
C ALA A 180 24.39 16.54 7.90
N LYS A 181 23.74 17.06 8.93
CA LYS A 181 23.26 16.29 10.08
C LYS A 181 22.14 15.32 9.69
N VAL A 182 21.20 15.77 8.86
CA VAL A 182 20.16 14.90 8.30
C VAL A 182 20.78 13.80 7.44
N ASP A 183 21.75 14.12 6.60
CA ASP A 183 22.42 13.12 5.75
C ASP A 183 23.21 12.10 6.58
N LEU A 184 23.83 12.53 7.69
CA LEU A 184 24.45 11.61 8.66
C LEU A 184 23.38 10.69 9.30
N SER A 185 22.21 11.20 9.68
CA SER A 185 21.15 10.36 10.24
C SER A 185 20.62 9.33 9.24
N ARG A 186 20.69 9.61 7.94
CA ARG A 186 20.27 8.74 6.84
C ARG A 186 21.25 7.62 6.51
N THR A 187 22.42 7.58 7.13
CA THR A 187 23.37 6.46 6.99
C THR A 187 22.87 5.21 7.72
N ILE A 188 21.95 5.35 8.68
CA ILE A 188 21.30 4.24 9.39
C ILE A 188 19.91 4.04 8.79
N LEU A 189 19.69 2.88 8.17
CA LEU A 189 18.40 2.53 7.58
C LEU A 189 17.55 1.77 8.59
N HIS A 190 16.35 2.29 8.81
CA HIS A 190 15.37 1.71 9.74
C HIS A 190 14.19 1.07 9.00
N ALA A 191 13.54 0.09 9.67
CA ALA A 191 12.31 -0.50 9.19
C ALA A 191 11.17 0.54 9.17
N PRO A 192 10.52 0.80 8.02
CA PRO A 192 9.42 1.77 7.94
C PRO A 192 8.11 1.25 8.55
N VAL A 193 7.93 -0.07 8.57
CA VAL A 193 6.74 -0.78 9.07
C VAL A 193 7.14 -2.03 9.85
N ASN A 194 6.20 -2.58 10.63
CA ASN A 194 6.38 -3.92 11.20
C ASN A 194 6.21 -4.96 10.08
N GLY A 195 6.98 -6.04 10.09
CA GLY A 195 6.83 -7.05 9.05
C GLY A 195 7.97 -8.05 9.01
N VAL A 196 8.09 -8.75 7.89
CA VAL A 196 9.11 -9.76 7.64
C VAL A 196 10.04 -9.29 6.52
N ILE A 197 11.34 -9.43 6.73
CA ILE A 197 12.36 -9.09 5.72
C ILE A 197 12.26 -10.06 4.54
N SER A 198 12.31 -9.49 3.34
CA SER A 198 12.32 -10.25 2.08
C SER A 198 13.17 -9.54 1.02
N LYS A 199 13.61 -10.30 0.02
CA LYS A 199 14.38 -9.78 -1.14
C LYS A 199 15.59 -8.95 -0.72
N ARG A 200 16.34 -9.38 0.29
CA ARG A 200 17.57 -8.73 0.69
C ARG A 200 18.66 -8.95 -0.37
N THR A 201 18.99 -7.89 -1.10
CA THR A 201 20.05 -7.89 -2.13
C THR A 201 21.36 -7.30 -1.63
N VAL A 202 21.32 -6.56 -0.52
CA VAL A 202 22.46 -5.84 0.04
C VAL A 202 23.40 -6.78 0.81
N GLN A 203 24.72 -6.51 0.66
CA GLN A 203 25.78 -7.24 1.38
C GLN A 203 26.77 -6.26 2.03
N ILE A 204 27.46 -6.72 3.08
CA ILE A 204 28.51 -5.95 3.75
C ILE A 204 29.63 -5.65 2.76
N GLY A 205 30.15 -4.43 2.76
CA GLY A 205 31.18 -3.94 1.86
C GLY A 205 30.68 -3.52 0.46
N GLN A 206 29.37 -3.72 0.17
CA GLN A 206 28.80 -3.30 -1.10
C GLN A 206 28.65 -1.77 -1.15
N LYS A 207 28.99 -1.16 -2.29
CA LYS A 207 28.68 0.25 -2.53
C LYS A 207 27.24 0.41 -3.00
N VAL A 208 26.43 1.19 -2.26
CA VAL A 208 25.03 1.45 -2.55
C VAL A 208 24.83 2.88 -3.03
N GLN A 209 23.75 3.08 -3.82
CA GLN A 209 23.36 4.38 -4.34
C GLN A 209 22.00 4.79 -3.79
N ALA A 210 21.82 6.09 -3.58
CA ALA A 210 20.52 6.64 -3.16
C ALA A 210 19.42 6.26 -4.16
N GLY A 211 18.24 5.87 -3.64
CA GLY A 211 17.07 5.51 -4.44
C GLY A 211 17.04 4.05 -4.95
N VAL A 212 18.10 3.26 -4.77
CA VAL A 212 18.12 1.84 -5.19
C VAL A 212 17.64 0.96 -4.04
N PRO A 213 16.58 0.13 -4.21
CA PRO A 213 16.10 -0.74 -3.14
C PRO A 213 17.14 -1.77 -2.71
N LEU A 214 17.32 -1.93 -1.40
CA LEU A 214 18.27 -2.86 -0.79
C LEU A 214 17.60 -4.13 -0.25
N LEU A 215 16.40 -3.98 0.27
CA LEU A 215 15.57 -5.05 0.82
C LEU A 215 14.09 -4.59 0.88
N ALA A 216 13.19 -5.50 1.16
CA ALA A 216 11.78 -5.22 1.35
C ALA A 216 11.32 -5.67 2.74
N VAL A 217 10.41 -4.91 3.36
CA VAL A 217 9.69 -5.30 4.57
C VAL A 217 8.25 -5.56 4.18
N ILE A 218 7.78 -6.78 4.42
CA ILE A 218 6.41 -7.22 4.08
C ILE A 218 5.56 -7.18 5.35
N PRO A 219 4.56 -6.29 5.45
CA PRO A 219 3.65 -6.22 6.59
C PRO A 219 2.63 -7.36 6.53
N ILE A 220 2.98 -8.51 7.10
CA ILE A 220 2.13 -9.71 7.10
C ILE A 220 0.82 -9.55 7.89
N GLN A 221 0.72 -8.55 8.76
CA GLN A 221 -0.50 -8.21 9.50
C GLN A 221 -1.53 -7.45 8.66
N ASP A 222 -1.11 -6.86 7.54
CA ASP A 222 -1.95 -6.03 6.66
C ASP A 222 -2.21 -6.71 5.30
N ILE A 223 -2.21 -8.06 5.30
CA ILE A 223 -2.48 -8.85 4.11
C ILE A 223 -3.98 -8.76 3.79
N HIS A 224 -4.27 -8.51 2.53
CA HIS A 224 -5.58 -8.59 1.91
C HIS A 224 -5.57 -9.60 0.78
N VAL A 225 -6.72 -9.91 0.23
CA VAL A 225 -6.86 -10.81 -0.91
C VAL A 225 -7.38 -10.04 -2.12
N ASP A 226 -6.66 -10.15 -3.23
CA ASP A 226 -7.10 -9.67 -4.53
C ASP A 226 -7.74 -10.85 -5.28
N ALA A 227 -9.07 -10.87 -5.31
CA ALA A 227 -9.87 -11.92 -5.93
C ALA A 227 -10.35 -11.50 -7.31
N ASN A 228 -9.96 -12.24 -8.35
CA ASN A 228 -10.26 -11.92 -9.73
C ASN A 228 -11.55 -12.62 -10.16
N PHE A 229 -12.68 -11.94 -10.10
CA PHE A 229 -13.97 -12.42 -10.55
C PHE A 229 -14.21 -12.13 -12.03
N LYS A 230 -14.96 -13.01 -12.71
CA LYS A 230 -15.46 -12.71 -14.04
C LYS A 230 -16.49 -11.59 -14.00
N GLU A 231 -16.51 -10.72 -15.00
CA GLU A 231 -17.44 -9.58 -15.11
C GLU A 231 -18.90 -9.95 -14.82
N GLY A 232 -19.38 -11.06 -15.38
CA GLY A 232 -20.74 -11.53 -15.17
C GLY A 232 -21.06 -12.05 -13.77
N GLN A 233 -20.05 -12.34 -12.92
CA GLN A 233 -20.24 -12.77 -11.54
C GLN A 233 -20.46 -11.59 -10.58
N LEU A 234 -20.09 -10.38 -10.99
CA LEU A 234 -20.08 -9.19 -10.12
C LEU A 234 -21.42 -8.43 -10.10
N THR A 235 -22.46 -8.92 -10.77
CA THR A 235 -23.75 -8.23 -10.87
C THR A 235 -24.33 -7.86 -9.52
N ASN A 236 -24.23 -8.74 -8.53
CA ASN A 236 -24.80 -8.57 -7.18
C ASN A 236 -23.73 -8.35 -6.10
N VAL A 237 -22.43 -8.30 -6.45
CA VAL A 237 -21.36 -8.04 -5.48
C VAL A 237 -21.31 -6.55 -5.17
N ARG A 238 -21.19 -6.22 -3.88
CA ARG A 238 -21.12 -4.82 -3.40
C ARG A 238 -20.07 -4.72 -2.28
N PRO A 239 -19.43 -3.56 -2.11
CA PRO A 239 -18.59 -3.29 -0.92
C PRO A 239 -19.38 -3.49 0.37
N GLY A 240 -18.72 -4.03 1.38
CA GLY A 240 -19.29 -4.35 2.70
C GLY A 240 -19.86 -5.75 2.83
N GLN A 241 -19.98 -6.52 1.75
CA GLN A 241 -20.42 -7.92 1.81
C GLN A 241 -19.37 -8.83 2.43
N LYS A 242 -19.83 -9.88 3.11
CA LYS A 242 -18.98 -10.87 3.76
C LYS A 242 -18.40 -11.83 2.73
N ALA A 243 -17.14 -12.19 2.95
CA ALA A 243 -16.43 -13.17 2.14
C ALA A 243 -15.76 -14.22 3.02
N GLU A 244 -15.86 -15.46 2.61
CA GLU A 244 -15.10 -16.58 3.16
C GLU A 244 -13.93 -16.86 2.23
N VAL A 245 -12.74 -17.00 2.82
CA VAL A 245 -11.50 -17.18 2.09
C VAL A 245 -10.77 -18.40 2.62
N VAL A 246 -10.44 -19.32 1.73
CA VAL A 246 -9.71 -20.55 2.04
C VAL A 246 -8.37 -20.51 1.33
N SER A 247 -7.29 -20.75 2.08
CA SER A 247 -5.92 -20.79 1.55
C SER A 247 -5.54 -22.22 1.17
N ASP A 248 -4.90 -22.39 0.03
CA ASP A 248 -4.41 -23.70 -0.41
C ASP A 248 -3.34 -24.27 0.55
N ILE A 249 -2.57 -23.41 1.23
CA ILE A 249 -1.52 -23.86 2.16
C ILE A 249 -2.10 -24.45 3.46
N HIS A 250 -3.27 -23.98 3.92
CA HIS A 250 -3.93 -24.48 5.13
C HIS A 250 -5.10 -25.42 4.82
N GLY A 251 -5.49 -25.53 3.53
CA GLY A 251 -6.63 -26.30 3.11
C GLY A 251 -7.96 -25.82 3.73
N SER A 252 -8.98 -26.64 3.66
CA SER A 252 -10.32 -26.33 4.20
C SER A 252 -10.42 -26.31 5.74
N SER A 253 -9.34 -26.63 6.45
CA SER A 253 -9.30 -26.62 7.92
C SER A 253 -9.27 -25.22 8.52
N VAL A 254 -8.79 -24.22 7.77
CA VAL A 254 -8.72 -22.82 8.18
C VAL A 254 -9.50 -21.98 7.19
N VAL A 255 -10.57 -21.38 7.65
CA VAL A 255 -11.38 -20.42 6.89
C VAL A 255 -11.09 -19.04 7.46
N TYR A 256 -10.73 -18.11 6.59
CA TYR A 256 -10.55 -16.70 6.94
C TYR A 256 -11.83 -15.97 6.56
N HIS A 257 -12.28 -15.11 7.45
CA HIS A 257 -13.40 -14.22 7.19
C HIS A 257 -12.87 -12.85 6.73
N GLY A 258 -13.55 -12.29 5.76
CA GLY A 258 -13.20 -10.98 5.23
C GLY A 258 -14.42 -10.19 4.79
N ILE A 259 -14.17 -8.95 4.44
CA ILE A 259 -15.19 -8.03 3.93
C ILE A 259 -14.71 -7.50 2.58
N VAL A 260 -15.61 -7.43 1.62
CA VAL A 260 -15.36 -6.80 0.33
C VAL A 260 -15.10 -5.30 0.56
N ASP A 261 -13.86 -4.86 0.36
CA ASP A 261 -13.45 -3.46 0.50
C ASP A 261 -13.87 -2.65 -0.75
N GLY A 262 -13.63 -3.20 -1.94
CA GLY A 262 -14.00 -2.53 -3.18
C GLY A 262 -13.50 -3.26 -4.43
N PHE A 263 -13.73 -2.60 -5.56
CA PHE A 263 -13.34 -3.06 -6.88
C PHE A 263 -12.13 -2.29 -7.38
N SER A 264 -11.23 -2.95 -8.08
CA SER A 264 -10.17 -2.26 -8.81
C SER A 264 -10.77 -1.30 -9.86
N GLY A 265 -10.10 -0.18 -10.11
CA GLY A 265 -10.52 0.82 -11.12
C GLY A 265 -10.47 0.34 -12.57
N GLY A 266 -10.02 -0.90 -12.83
CA GLY A 266 -9.96 -1.49 -14.15
C GLY A 266 -9.64 -2.98 -14.14
N THR A 267 -9.87 -3.61 -15.30
CA THR A 267 -9.56 -5.03 -15.50
C THR A 267 -8.06 -5.25 -15.70
N GLY A 268 -7.57 -6.45 -15.46
CA GLY A 268 -6.16 -6.79 -15.69
C GLY A 268 -5.68 -6.52 -17.12
N SER A 269 -6.57 -6.63 -18.11
CA SER A 269 -6.24 -6.31 -19.51
C SER A 269 -6.09 -4.80 -19.78
N ALA A 270 -6.79 -3.95 -19.01
CA ALA A 270 -6.68 -2.49 -19.13
C ALA A 270 -5.32 -1.96 -18.64
N PHE A 271 -4.70 -2.66 -17.67
CA PHE A 271 -3.40 -2.30 -17.09
C PHE A 271 -2.25 -3.19 -17.57
N ALA A 272 -2.49 -4.07 -18.55
CA ALA A 272 -1.44 -4.91 -19.12
C ALA A 272 -0.42 -4.05 -19.89
N LEU A 273 0.87 -4.32 -19.69
CA LEU A 273 1.96 -3.66 -20.44
C LEU A 273 1.87 -3.91 -21.96
N ILE A 274 1.30 -5.04 -22.36
CA ILE A 274 1.03 -5.40 -23.75
C ILE A 274 -0.48 -5.63 -23.86
N PRO A 275 -1.25 -4.65 -24.36
CA PRO A 275 -2.70 -4.83 -24.58
C PRO A 275 -2.95 -5.96 -25.58
N ALA A 276 -3.99 -6.78 -25.33
CA ALA A 276 -4.42 -7.80 -26.27
C ALA A 276 -4.87 -7.14 -27.59
N GLN A 277 -4.13 -7.40 -28.66
CA GLN A 277 -4.44 -6.88 -30.01
C GLN A 277 -5.54 -7.71 -30.64
N ASN A 278 -6.80 -7.34 -30.43
CA ASN A 278 -7.97 -7.96 -31.10
C ASN A 278 -8.47 -7.13 -32.31
N ALA A 279 -7.58 -6.32 -32.92
CA ALA A 279 -7.97 -5.33 -33.94
C ALA A 279 -8.07 -5.88 -35.36
N THR A 280 -7.59 -7.09 -35.63
CA THR A 280 -7.56 -7.67 -36.99
C THR A 280 -8.12 -9.09 -37.00
N GLY A 281 -9.23 -9.33 -37.69
CA GLY A 281 -9.84 -10.63 -37.86
C GLY A 281 -11.20 -10.79 -37.17
N ASN A 282 -11.62 -12.03 -36.94
CA ASN A 282 -12.88 -12.32 -36.23
C ASN A 282 -12.81 -11.85 -34.77
N TRP A 283 -13.70 -10.92 -34.41
CA TRP A 283 -13.82 -10.48 -33.04
C TRP A 283 -14.45 -11.57 -32.17
N ILE A 284 -13.77 -11.97 -31.11
CA ILE A 284 -14.28 -12.91 -30.09
C ILE A 284 -14.39 -12.16 -28.76
N LYS A 285 -15.60 -12.19 -28.15
CA LYS A 285 -15.81 -11.64 -26.81
C LYS A 285 -15.04 -12.48 -25.77
N VAL A 286 -13.98 -11.91 -25.19
CA VAL A 286 -13.25 -12.51 -24.07
C VAL A 286 -13.78 -11.89 -22.79
N VAL A 287 -14.35 -12.72 -21.91
CA VAL A 287 -14.85 -12.28 -20.61
C VAL A 287 -13.67 -11.79 -19.76
N GLN A 288 -13.76 -10.52 -19.35
CA GLN A 288 -12.72 -9.91 -18.54
C GLN A 288 -12.86 -10.29 -17.06
N ARG A 289 -11.74 -10.21 -16.33
CA ARG A 289 -11.72 -10.37 -14.88
C ARG A 289 -11.47 -9.01 -14.23
N LEU A 290 -12.21 -8.73 -13.17
CA LEU A 290 -12.05 -7.53 -12.35
C LEU A 290 -11.56 -7.94 -10.97
N PRO A 291 -10.43 -7.40 -10.48
CA PRO A 291 -9.98 -7.62 -9.13
C PRO A 291 -10.92 -6.99 -8.11
N VAL A 292 -11.28 -7.77 -7.11
CA VAL A 292 -12.04 -7.36 -5.93
C VAL A 292 -11.13 -7.50 -4.73
N ARG A 293 -10.95 -6.42 -3.98
CA ARG A 293 -10.14 -6.41 -2.75
C ARG A 293 -11.01 -6.88 -1.59
N ILE A 294 -10.48 -7.85 -0.84
CA ILE A 294 -11.11 -8.40 0.36
C ILE A 294 -10.16 -8.20 1.52
N GLN A 295 -10.60 -7.46 2.51
CA GLN A 295 -9.87 -7.27 3.75
C GLN A 295 -10.18 -8.42 4.71
N LEU A 296 -9.14 -9.08 5.21
CA LEU A 296 -9.23 -10.21 6.11
C LEU A 296 -9.32 -9.73 7.58
N ASP A 297 -9.88 -10.58 8.44
CA ASP A 297 -9.91 -10.33 9.88
C ASP A 297 -8.48 -10.37 10.46
N PRO A 298 -8.00 -9.30 11.13
CA PRO A 298 -6.66 -9.24 11.68
C PRO A 298 -6.37 -10.28 12.76
N GLU A 299 -7.39 -10.72 13.52
CA GLU A 299 -7.20 -11.71 14.58
C GLU A 299 -6.98 -13.12 14.00
N GLU A 300 -7.68 -13.45 12.90
CA GLU A 300 -7.48 -14.72 12.19
C GLU A 300 -6.11 -14.76 11.49
N LEU A 301 -5.65 -13.61 10.95
CA LEU A 301 -4.31 -13.48 10.38
C LEU A 301 -3.20 -13.63 11.43
N LYS A 302 -3.42 -13.18 12.67
CA LYS A 302 -2.47 -13.40 13.77
C LYS A 302 -2.40 -14.85 14.19
N ALA A 303 -3.55 -15.54 14.23
CA ALA A 303 -3.62 -16.95 14.59
C ALA A 303 -2.99 -17.85 13.53
N ASN A 304 -3.22 -17.55 12.25
CA ASN A 304 -2.71 -18.30 11.11
C ASN A 304 -2.09 -17.33 10.09
N PRO A 305 -0.82 -16.96 10.25
CA PRO A 305 -0.17 -15.98 9.38
C PRO A 305 -0.10 -16.47 7.92
N LEU A 306 -0.42 -15.57 6.99
CA LEU A 306 -0.30 -15.81 5.56
C LEU A 306 0.97 -15.12 5.00
N GLN A 307 1.47 -15.64 3.89
CA GLN A 307 2.49 -14.99 3.07
C GLN A 307 1.86 -14.34 1.84
N VAL A 308 2.57 -13.40 1.23
CA VAL A 308 2.13 -12.73 -0.01
C VAL A 308 2.30 -13.66 -1.21
N GLY A 309 1.33 -13.65 -2.10
CA GLY A 309 1.36 -14.43 -3.35
C GLY A 309 0.82 -15.86 -3.21
N LEU A 310 0.20 -16.21 -2.07
CA LEU A 310 -0.48 -17.49 -1.91
C LEU A 310 -1.79 -17.52 -2.69
N SER A 311 -2.11 -18.66 -3.30
CA SER A 311 -3.38 -18.91 -3.97
C SER A 311 -4.49 -19.13 -2.95
N MET A 312 -5.66 -18.58 -3.25
CA MET A 312 -6.82 -18.58 -2.38
C MET A 312 -8.09 -18.92 -3.17
N THR A 313 -9.02 -19.57 -2.51
CA THR A 313 -10.41 -19.66 -2.98
C THR A 313 -11.27 -18.70 -2.17
N VAL A 314 -12.00 -17.85 -2.87
CA VAL A 314 -12.85 -16.82 -2.26
C VAL A 314 -14.29 -17.08 -2.62
N THR A 315 -15.17 -17.02 -1.60
CA THR A 315 -16.62 -17.10 -1.76
C THR A 315 -17.27 -15.89 -1.09
N ILE A 316 -18.01 -15.09 -1.85
CA ILE A 316 -18.72 -13.89 -1.38
C ILE A 316 -20.21 -14.24 -1.19
N ASP A 317 -20.80 -13.90 -0.05
CA ASP A 317 -22.25 -13.94 0.17
C ASP A 317 -22.87 -12.61 -0.27
N THR A 318 -23.70 -12.67 -1.33
CA THR A 318 -24.35 -11.49 -1.91
C THR A 318 -25.69 -11.13 -1.26
N ALA A 319 -26.09 -11.82 -0.18
CA ALA A 319 -27.36 -11.54 0.49
C ALA A 319 -27.35 -10.28 1.36
N ASP A 320 -26.23 -9.92 1.94
CA ASP A 320 -26.07 -8.80 2.88
C ASP A 320 -25.90 -7.42 2.18
N GLY A 321 -26.47 -7.22 1.00
CA GLY A 321 -26.30 -5.98 0.21
C GLY A 321 -27.57 -5.44 -0.46
N GLN A 322 -28.74 -5.86 0.01
CA GLN A 322 -30.03 -5.32 -0.47
C GLN A 322 -30.65 -4.38 0.54
#